data_0d25a13772b5bdc1b0f7515fce395c40
#
_entry.id   0d25a13772b5bdc1b0f7515fce395c40
#
_cell.length_a   1.000
_cell.length_b   1.000
_cell.length_c   1.000
_cell.angle_alpha   90.00
_cell.angle_beta   90.00
_cell.angle_gamma   90.00
#
_symmetry.space_group_name_H-M   'P 1'
#
loop_
_entity.id
_entity.type
_entity.pdbx_description
1 polymer ?
#
loop_
_entity_poly.entity_id
_entity_poly.type
_entity_poly.pdbx_seq_one_letter_code
_entity_poly.pdbx_strand_id
1 'polypeptide(L)'
;HLGHVERPTVVRDQWTYHSRLYEAAAFVKKQKDIEFVQLNSFGCGLDAVTTDEVKSILTAAGKIYTALKIDEVNNLGAARIRIRSLIAAIEDRKEKHVQIKEGDASLHRVLFTKEMKKEYTIICPQMSPIHFELLEPAFRQAGYKIEVMAAMDKHAIETGLKYVNNDACYPALISIGQLLNALLSGKYDLNRTALLITQTGGG
;
A
#
# COMPACT_ATOMS: atom_id res chain seq x y z
N HIS A 1 5.97 -19.31 16.38
CA HIS A 1 7.13 -18.44 16.61
C HIS A 1 6.97 -17.02 16.06
N LEU A 2 6.03 -16.76 15.12
CA LEU A 2 5.80 -15.40 14.58
C LEU A 2 4.95 -14.51 15.50
N GLY A 3 4.19 -15.07 16.43
CA GLY A 3 3.28 -14.30 17.32
C GLY A 3 3.96 -13.34 18.32
N HIS A 4 5.28 -13.28 18.34
CA HIS A 4 6.06 -12.35 19.18
C HIS A 4 6.80 -11.29 18.36
N VAL A 5 6.55 -11.22 17.07
CA VAL A 5 7.19 -10.23 16.18
C VAL A 5 6.32 -8.97 16.14
N GLU A 6 6.92 -7.82 16.40
CA GLU A 6 6.24 -6.54 16.28
C GLU A 6 5.81 -6.30 14.82
N ARG A 7 4.56 -5.93 14.64
CA ARG A 7 3.99 -5.65 13.32
C ARG A 7 4.36 -4.24 12.88
N PRO A 8 5.15 -4.07 11.84
CA PRO A 8 5.60 -2.76 11.38
C PRO A 8 4.60 -2.11 10.43
N THR A 9 3.30 -2.28 10.66
CA THR A 9 2.26 -1.73 9.80
C THR A 9 1.69 -0.44 10.35
N VAL A 10 1.45 0.52 9.48
CA VAL A 10 0.85 1.82 9.81
C VAL A 10 -0.66 1.71 9.96
N VAL A 11 -1.27 0.76 9.28
CA VAL A 11 -2.71 0.51 9.27
C VAL A 11 -3.01 -0.73 10.11
N ARG A 12 -4.11 -0.69 10.86
CA ARG A 12 -4.56 -1.86 11.59
C ARG A 12 -4.99 -2.95 10.60
N ASP A 13 -4.22 -4.01 10.51
CA ASP A 13 -4.52 -5.17 9.70
C ASP A 13 -5.65 -5.99 10.37
N GLN A 14 -6.60 -6.44 9.55
CA GLN A 14 -7.77 -7.17 10.03
C GLN A 14 -7.76 -8.65 9.58
N TRP A 15 -6.87 -8.99 8.66
CA TRP A 15 -6.80 -10.32 8.06
C TRP A 15 -5.61 -11.10 8.57
N THR A 16 -5.87 -12.20 9.24
CA THR A 16 -4.83 -13.05 9.84
C THR A 16 -3.76 -13.51 8.86
N TYR A 17 -4.14 -13.80 7.63
CA TYR A 17 -3.21 -14.24 6.60
C TYR A 17 -2.20 -13.14 6.22
N HIS A 18 -2.68 -11.93 5.98
CA HIS A 18 -1.85 -10.78 5.64
C HIS A 18 -0.97 -10.34 6.81
N SER A 19 -1.52 -10.38 8.03
CA SER A 19 -0.78 -10.13 9.26
C SER A 19 0.44 -11.05 9.40
N ARG A 20 0.27 -12.33 9.06
CA ARG A 20 1.38 -13.31 9.07
C ARG A 20 2.45 -12.98 8.05
N LEU A 21 2.10 -12.44 6.88
CA LEU A 21 3.09 -12.02 5.89
C LEU A 21 3.91 -10.83 6.39
N TYR A 22 3.29 -9.85 7.05
CA TYR A 22 3.99 -8.73 7.67
C TYR A 22 4.91 -9.18 8.80
N GLU A 23 4.43 -10.07 9.67
CA GLU A 23 5.23 -10.67 10.74
C GLU A 23 6.42 -11.45 10.19
N ALA A 24 6.20 -12.23 9.13
CA ALA A 24 7.26 -12.97 8.46
C ALA A 24 8.31 -12.04 7.83
N ALA A 25 7.88 -10.97 7.16
CA ALA A 25 8.78 -9.97 6.61
C ALA A 25 9.59 -9.27 7.71
N ALA A 26 8.92 -8.89 8.82
CA ALA A 26 9.55 -8.27 9.98
C ALA A 26 10.54 -9.22 10.70
N PHE A 27 10.27 -10.51 10.69
CA PHE A 27 11.20 -11.51 11.18
C PHE A 27 12.41 -11.64 10.25
N VAL A 28 12.17 -11.82 8.94
CA VAL A 28 13.24 -12.04 7.94
C VAL A 28 14.17 -10.84 7.83
N LYS A 29 13.66 -9.59 7.97
CA LYS A 29 14.51 -8.39 7.92
C LYS A 29 15.64 -8.40 8.94
N LYS A 30 15.47 -9.09 10.08
CA LYS A 30 16.46 -9.21 11.15
C LYS A 30 17.41 -10.42 10.97
N GLN A 31 17.13 -11.31 10.03
CA GLN A 31 17.93 -12.52 9.80
C GLN A 31 18.92 -12.31 8.66
N LYS A 32 20.19 -12.72 8.85
CA LYS A 32 21.22 -12.58 7.82
C LYS A 32 21.12 -13.64 6.73
N ASP A 33 20.74 -14.86 7.12
CA ASP A 33 20.82 -16.06 6.28
C ASP A 33 19.48 -16.47 5.67
N ILE A 34 18.43 -15.67 5.82
CA ILE A 34 17.09 -15.96 5.32
C ILE A 34 16.67 -14.87 4.35
N GLU A 35 16.19 -15.26 3.18
CA GLU A 35 15.56 -14.37 2.20
C GLU A 35 14.07 -14.68 2.08
N PHE A 36 13.29 -13.68 1.66
CA PHE A 36 11.84 -13.75 1.60
C PHE A 36 11.36 -13.93 0.16
N VAL A 37 10.55 -14.97 -0.06
CA VAL A 37 9.87 -15.19 -1.33
C VAL A 37 8.37 -15.24 -1.08
N GLN A 38 7.65 -14.28 -1.61
CA GLN A 38 6.19 -14.20 -1.50
C GLN A 38 5.54 -14.94 -2.68
N LEU A 39 4.63 -15.85 -2.36
CA LEU A 39 3.74 -16.44 -3.36
C LEU A 39 2.50 -15.56 -3.45
N ASN A 40 2.16 -15.15 -4.67
CA ASN A 40 1.01 -14.29 -4.94
C ASN A 40 0.17 -14.91 -6.06
N SER A 41 -1.15 -15.03 -5.86
CA SER A 41 -2.06 -15.63 -6.83
C SER A 41 -2.43 -14.63 -7.93
N PHE A 42 -3.24 -13.64 -7.60
CA PHE A 42 -3.75 -12.68 -8.59
C PHE A 42 -3.15 -11.28 -8.47
N GLY A 43 -2.63 -10.91 -7.31
CA GLY A 43 -2.08 -9.58 -7.08
C GLY A 43 -3.13 -8.46 -7.08
N CYS A 44 -4.41 -8.77 -6.84
CA CYS A 44 -5.48 -7.80 -6.77
C CYS A 44 -6.00 -7.58 -5.36
N GLY A 45 -6.70 -6.47 -5.13
CA GLY A 45 -7.30 -6.16 -3.84
C GLY A 45 -6.27 -6.09 -2.71
N LEU A 46 -6.50 -6.86 -1.65
CA LEU A 46 -5.63 -6.91 -0.49
C LEU A 46 -4.22 -7.45 -0.79
N ASP A 47 -4.07 -8.32 -1.76
CA ASP A 47 -2.76 -8.86 -2.14
C ASP A 47 -1.84 -7.78 -2.71
N ALA A 48 -2.39 -6.81 -3.46
CA ALA A 48 -1.60 -5.68 -3.97
C ALA A 48 -1.04 -4.83 -2.82
N VAL A 49 -1.89 -4.49 -1.84
CA VAL A 49 -1.47 -3.72 -0.66
C VAL A 49 -0.45 -4.50 0.17
N THR A 50 -0.71 -5.79 0.38
CA THR A 50 0.18 -6.67 1.16
C THR A 50 1.55 -6.81 0.49
N THR A 51 1.57 -6.92 -0.84
CA THR A 51 2.80 -7.00 -1.63
C THR A 51 3.66 -5.75 -1.48
N ASP A 52 3.04 -4.57 -1.58
CA ASP A 52 3.74 -3.29 -1.45
C ASP A 52 4.27 -3.08 -0.02
N GLU A 53 3.48 -3.43 1.00
CA GLU A 53 3.90 -3.30 2.40
C GLU A 53 5.05 -4.26 2.74
N VAL A 54 4.94 -5.54 2.36
CA VAL A 54 6.02 -6.53 2.55
C VAL A 54 7.30 -6.09 1.84
N LYS A 55 7.17 -5.59 0.61
CA LYS A 55 8.29 -5.04 -0.15
C LYS A 55 8.93 -3.87 0.59
N SER A 56 8.12 -2.94 1.10
CA SER A 56 8.60 -1.77 1.86
C SER A 56 9.38 -2.20 3.11
N ILE A 57 8.84 -3.13 3.91
CA ILE A 57 9.48 -3.67 5.11
C ILE A 57 10.85 -4.28 4.79
N LEU A 58 10.94 -5.06 3.73
CA LEU A 58 12.17 -5.76 3.36
C LEU A 58 13.21 -4.84 2.73
N THR A 59 12.79 -3.96 1.80
CA THR A 59 13.70 -3.05 1.11
C THR A 59 14.27 -1.98 2.03
N ALA A 60 13.50 -1.50 3.02
CA ALA A 60 13.99 -0.58 4.05
C ALA A 60 15.14 -1.21 4.86
N ALA A 61 15.11 -2.52 5.08
CA ALA A 61 16.20 -3.27 5.72
C ALA A 61 17.30 -3.73 4.74
N GLY A 62 17.25 -3.30 3.48
CA GLY A 62 18.21 -3.71 2.46
C GLY A 62 18.06 -5.18 2.01
N LYS A 63 16.96 -5.84 2.33
CA LYS A 63 16.65 -7.20 1.88
C LYS A 63 16.14 -7.20 0.44
N ILE A 64 16.34 -8.34 -0.25
CA ILE A 64 15.79 -8.53 -1.59
C ILE A 64 14.34 -9.00 -1.45
N TYR A 65 13.43 -8.29 -2.13
CA TYR A 65 12.05 -8.73 -2.23
C TYR A 65 11.83 -9.52 -3.51
N THR A 66 11.28 -10.72 -3.40
CA THR A 66 10.97 -11.58 -4.54
C THR A 66 9.52 -12.05 -4.44
N ALA A 67 8.72 -11.74 -5.47
CA ALA A 67 7.36 -12.26 -5.59
C ALA A 67 7.28 -13.26 -6.76
N LEU A 68 6.64 -14.40 -6.51
CA LEU A 68 6.30 -15.38 -7.52
C LEU A 68 4.79 -15.34 -7.75
N LYS A 69 4.37 -14.97 -8.94
CA LYS A 69 2.96 -15.09 -9.34
C LYS A 69 2.67 -16.55 -9.70
N ILE A 70 1.72 -17.13 -8.99
CA ILE A 70 1.20 -18.47 -9.23
C ILE A 70 -0.23 -18.29 -9.71
N ASP A 71 -0.43 -18.39 -11.00
CA ASP A 71 -1.75 -18.38 -11.64
C ASP A 71 -2.13 -19.80 -12.11
N GLU A 72 -3.32 -19.91 -12.68
CA GLU A 72 -3.83 -21.18 -13.20
C GLU A 72 -3.00 -21.73 -14.37
N VAL A 73 -2.21 -20.89 -15.00
CA VAL A 73 -1.29 -21.29 -16.06
C VAL A 73 0.04 -21.65 -15.44
N ASN A 74 0.29 -22.95 -15.30
CA ASN A 74 1.51 -23.54 -14.72
C ASN A 74 2.78 -23.23 -15.53
N ASN A 75 3.10 -21.96 -15.73
CA ASN A 75 4.33 -21.54 -16.37
C ASN A 75 5.48 -21.44 -15.35
N LEU A 76 6.08 -22.57 -15.04
CA LEU A 76 7.23 -22.66 -14.13
C LEU A 76 8.48 -21.92 -14.67
N GLY A 77 8.50 -21.53 -15.95
CA GLY A 77 9.64 -20.83 -16.55
C GLY A 77 9.88 -19.47 -15.89
N ALA A 78 8.85 -18.67 -15.73
CA ALA A 78 8.93 -17.36 -15.07
C ALA A 78 9.36 -17.47 -13.59
N ALA A 79 8.82 -18.44 -12.87
CA ALA A 79 9.21 -18.70 -11.48
C ALA A 79 10.69 -19.11 -11.38
N ARG A 80 11.16 -19.99 -12.27
CA ARG A 80 12.57 -20.41 -12.32
C ARG A 80 13.52 -19.24 -12.59
N ILE A 81 13.16 -18.35 -13.53
CA ILE A 81 13.96 -17.15 -13.83
C ILE A 81 14.05 -16.25 -12.60
N ARG A 82 12.94 -15.99 -11.93
CA ARG A 82 12.93 -15.15 -10.71
C ARG A 82 13.73 -15.74 -9.57
N ILE A 83 13.67 -17.05 -9.35
CA ILE A 83 14.48 -17.74 -8.33
C ILE A 83 15.96 -17.69 -8.69
N ARG A 84 16.34 -17.90 -9.95
CA ARG A 84 17.73 -17.78 -10.39
C ARG A 84 18.26 -16.36 -10.22
N SER A 85 17.44 -15.35 -10.54
CA SER A 85 17.81 -13.94 -10.33
C SER A 85 17.99 -13.61 -8.85
N LEU A 86 17.16 -14.18 -7.97
CA LEU A 86 17.33 -14.03 -6.52
C LEU A 86 18.66 -14.66 -6.06
N ILE A 87 18.96 -15.88 -6.48
CA ILE A 87 20.22 -16.56 -6.12
C ILE A 87 21.42 -15.75 -6.60
N ALA A 88 21.43 -15.31 -7.86
CA ALA A 88 22.50 -14.48 -8.40
C ALA A 88 22.68 -13.17 -7.63
N ALA A 89 21.56 -12.52 -7.26
CA ALA A 89 21.61 -11.29 -6.47
C ALA A 89 22.12 -11.51 -5.03
N ILE A 90 21.87 -12.68 -4.44
CA ILE A 90 22.42 -13.07 -3.13
C ILE A 90 23.93 -13.28 -3.24
N GLU A 91 24.39 -13.96 -4.29
CA GLU A 91 25.80 -14.20 -4.55
C GLU A 91 26.57 -12.89 -4.78
N ASP A 92 26.05 -12.01 -5.64
CA ASP A 92 26.63 -10.68 -5.91
C ASP A 92 26.73 -9.82 -4.63
N ARG A 93 25.71 -9.90 -3.76
CA ARG A 93 25.71 -9.20 -2.47
C ARG A 93 26.77 -9.74 -1.53
N LYS A 94 26.97 -11.06 -1.49
CA LYS A 94 28.02 -11.70 -0.69
C LYS A 94 29.41 -11.28 -1.17
N GLU A 95 29.64 -11.28 -2.48
CA GLU A 95 30.92 -10.87 -3.07
C GLU A 95 31.23 -9.40 -2.81
N LYS A 96 30.24 -8.52 -2.90
CA LYS A 96 30.39 -7.08 -2.66
C LYS A 96 30.38 -6.68 -1.19
N HIS A 97 30.26 -7.61 -0.27
CA HIS A 97 30.17 -7.36 1.18
C HIS A 97 29.18 -6.27 1.56
N VAL A 98 28.03 -6.20 0.85
CA VAL A 98 26.99 -5.20 1.10
C VAL A 98 26.38 -5.42 2.48
N GLN A 99 26.61 -4.50 3.39
CA GLN A 99 25.98 -4.54 4.71
C GLN A 99 24.49 -4.23 4.60
N ILE A 100 23.68 -5.08 5.21
CA ILE A 100 22.25 -4.85 5.39
C ILE A 100 22.13 -3.70 6.40
N LYS A 101 21.63 -2.53 5.97
CA LYS A 101 21.36 -1.43 6.88
C LYS A 101 20.06 -1.70 7.59
N GLU A 102 20.03 -1.56 8.92
CA GLU A 102 18.77 -1.47 9.65
C GLU A 102 18.11 -0.13 9.30
N GLY A 103 17.27 -0.14 8.28
CA GLY A 103 16.42 0.98 7.94
C GLY A 103 15.14 0.92 8.76
N ASP A 104 14.76 2.02 9.37
CA ASP A 104 13.47 2.15 10.01
C ASP A 104 12.41 2.41 8.93
N ALA A 105 11.59 1.40 8.64
CA ALA A 105 10.43 1.52 7.74
C ALA A 105 9.21 2.11 8.44
N SER A 106 9.38 2.72 9.61
CA SER A 106 8.29 3.37 10.31
C SER A 106 7.81 4.58 9.49
N LEU A 107 6.75 4.38 8.73
CA LEU A 107 5.96 5.48 8.20
C LEU A 107 5.36 6.20 9.41
N HIS A 108 5.86 7.38 9.73
CA HIS A 108 5.30 8.22 10.78
C HIS A 108 3.86 8.58 10.40
N ARG A 109 2.91 7.86 11.00
CA ARG A 109 1.49 8.16 10.81
C ARG A 109 1.16 9.49 11.46
N VAL A 110 0.79 10.47 10.67
CA VAL A 110 0.22 11.72 11.16
C VAL A 110 -1.22 11.46 11.59
N LEU A 111 -1.49 11.58 12.89
CA LEU A 111 -2.85 11.42 13.43
C LEU A 111 -3.66 12.68 13.12
N PHE A 112 -4.88 12.51 12.61
CA PHE A 112 -5.81 13.61 12.39
C PHE A 112 -6.36 14.10 13.73
N THR A 113 -6.06 15.34 14.10
CA THR A 113 -6.41 15.92 15.40
C THR A 113 -7.71 16.75 15.34
N LYS A 114 -8.23 17.16 16.50
CA LYS A 114 -9.41 18.02 16.60
C LYS A 114 -9.16 19.43 16.02
N GLU A 115 -7.95 19.92 16.11
CA GLU A 115 -7.51 21.21 15.56
C GLU A 115 -7.52 21.15 14.03
N MET A 116 -6.97 20.08 13.46
CA MET A 116 -6.97 19.85 12.00
C MET A 116 -8.37 19.83 11.41
N LYS A 117 -9.40 19.42 12.16
CA LYS A 117 -10.80 19.44 11.73
C LYS A 117 -11.26 20.80 11.23
N LYS A 118 -10.78 21.89 11.84
CA LYS A 118 -11.17 23.25 11.48
C LYS A 118 -10.37 23.84 10.32
N GLU A 119 -9.12 23.38 10.16
CA GLU A 119 -8.17 23.99 9.24
C GLU A 119 -8.01 23.19 7.94
N TYR A 120 -8.10 21.86 8.04
CA TYR A 120 -7.84 20.97 6.92
C TYR A 120 -9.07 20.78 6.04
N THR A 121 -8.84 20.75 4.73
CA THR A 121 -9.82 20.26 3.76
C THR A 121 -9.63 18.76 3.58
N ILE A 122 -10.71 18.00 3.76
CA ILE A 122 -10.71 16.55 3.56
C ILE A 122 -11.21 16.27 2.15
N ILE A 123 -10.40 15.61 1.34
CA ILE A 123 -10.76 15.19 -0.01
C ILE A 123 -11.11 13.70 0.04
N CYS A 124 -12.24 13.33 -0.54
CA CYS A 124 -12.74 11.98 -0.59
C CYS A 124 -13.05 11.55 -2.04
N PRO A 125 -12.61 10.35 -2.50
CA PRO A 125 -12.97 9.89 -3.83
C PRO A 125 -14.44 9.53 -3.90
N GLN A 126 -15.06 9.71 -5.07
CA GLN A 126 -16.43 9.27 -5.31
C GLN A 126 -16.44 7.76 -5.56
N MET A 127 -16.84 6.98 -4.55
CA MET A 127 -16.89 5.53 -4.66
C MET A 127 -18.32 4.99 -4.83
N SER A 128 -19.33 5.71 -4.33
CA SER A 128 -20.73 5.36 -4.47
C SER A 128 -21.59 6.61 -4.33
N PRO A 129 -22.19 7.15 -5.40
CA PRO A 129 -22.96 8.38 -5.36
C PRO A 129 -24.02 8.41 -4.26
N ILE A 130 -24.83 7.35 -4.16
CA ILE A 130 -25.91 7.25 -3.17
C ILE A 130 -25.39 7.41 -1.73
N HIS A 131 -24.27 6.77 -1.39
CA HIS A 131 -23.72 6.85 -0.05
C HIS A 131 -23.03 8.19 0.21
N PHE A 132 -22.30 8.71 -0.76
CA PHE A 132 -21.54 9.95 -0.58
C PHE A 132 -22.40 11.19 -0.60
N GLU A 133 -23.56 11.18 -1.29
CA GLU A 133 -24.59 12.22 -1.19
C GLU A 133 -25.15 12.39 0.23
N LEU A 134 -25.17 11.31 1.02
CA LEU A 134 -25.56 11.33 2.43
C LEU A 134 -24.39 11.64 3.37
N LEU A 135 -23.23 11.07 3.10
CA LEU A 135 -22.05 11.23 3.95
C LEU A 135 -21.48 12.65 3.92
N GLU A 136 -21.42 13.28 2.75
CA GLU A 136 -20.87 14.63 2.63
C GLU A 136 -21.61 15.65 3.49
N PRO A 137 -22.96 15.78 3.44
CA PRO A 137 -23.70 16.66 4.34
C PRO A 137 -23.54 16.30 5.82
N ALA A 138 -23.50 15.01 6.16
CA ALA A 138 -23.32 14.57 7.53
C ALA A 138 -21.94 14.99 8.11
N PHE A 139 -20.88 14.84 7.34
CA PHE A 139 -19.56 15.33 7.73
C PHE A 139 -19.52 16.87 7.85
N ARG A 140 -20.14 17.58 6.91
CA ARG A 140 -20.23 19.05 6.95
C ARG A 140 -21.00 19.53 8.19
N GLN A 141 -22.13 18.88 8.50
CA GLN A 141 -22.89 19.17 9.71
C GLN A 141 -22.08 18.90 10.98
N ALA A 142 -21.27 17.85 10.97
CA ALA A 142 -20.33 17.55 12.05
C ALA A 142 -19.15 18.55 12.14
N GLY A 143 -19.06 19.53 11.23
CA GLY A 143 -18.06 20.59 11.23
C GLY A 143 -16.76 20.27 10.51
N TYR A 144 -16.74 19.27 9.63
CA TYR A 144 -15.60 19.00 8.76
C TYR A 144 -15.70 19.75 7.43
N LYS A 145 -14.57 20.20 6.91
CA LYS A 145 -14.47 20.72 5.55
C LYS A 145 -14.18 19.55 4.62
N ILE A 146 -15.22 18.92 4.10
CA ILE A 146 -15.10 17.78 3.19
C ILE A 146 -15.53 18.14 1.77
N GLU A 147 -14.80 17.63 0.79
CA GLU A 147 -15.12 17.72 -0.63
C GLU A 147 -15.03 16.31 -1.23
N VAL A 148 -16.16 15.82 -1.71
CA VAL A 148 -16.25 14.57 -2.46
C VAL A 148 -15.93 14.87 -3.92
N MET A 149 -14.97 14.13 -4.49
CA MET A 149 -14.57 14.33 -5.87
C MET A 149 -15.74 14.07 -6.83
N ALA A 150 -15.75 14.76 -7.96
CA ALA A 150 -16.72 14.49 -9.01
C ALA A 150 -16.63 13.07 -9.51
N ALA A 151 -17.66 12.61 -10.21
CA ALA A 151 -17.66 11.31 -10.85
C ALA A 151 -16.41 11.11 -11.73
N MET A 152 -16.02 9.87 -11.86
CA MET A 152 -14.85 9.38 -12.58
C MET A 152 -14.70 10.02 -13.97
N ASP A 153 -13.50 10.53 -14.23
CA ASP A 153 -13.11 11.01 -15.55
C ASP A 153 -11.90 10.24 -16.11
N LYS A 154 -11.60 10.49 -17.38
CA LYS A 154 -10.46 9.85 -18.04
C LYS A 154 -9.12 10.19 -17.38
N HIS A 155 -8.96 11.42 -16.87
CA HIS A 155 -7.74 11.86 -16.21
C HIS A 155 -7.46 11.09 -14.92
N ALA A 156 -8.51 10.73 -14.15
CA ALA A 156 -8.34 9.89 -12.96
C ALA A 156 -7.76 8.52 -13.32
N ILE A 157 -8.24 7.94 -14.42
CA ILE A 157 -7.74 6.65 -14.91
C ILE A 157 -6.27 6.76 -15.35
N GLU A 158 -5.93 7.76 -16.18
CA GLU A 158 -4.58 7.98 -16.66
C GLU A 158 -3.59 8.23 -15.53
N THR A 159 -3.98 9.03 -14.54
CA THR A 159 -3.18 9.30 -13.35
C THR A 159 -3.02 8.05 -12.50
N GLY A 160 -4.11 7.28 -12.29
CA GLY A 160 -4.04 6.00 -11.60
C GLY A 160 -3.07 5.03 -12.27
N LEU A 161 -3.15 4.86 -13.59
CA LEU A 161 -2.24 4.00 -14.36
C LEU A 161 -0.77 4.43 -14.25
N LYS A 162 -0.51 5.72 -14.09
CA LYS A 162 0.85 6.26 -13.99
C LYS A 162 1.49 6.02 -12.63
N TYR A 163 0.71 6.09 -11.53
CA TYR A 163 1.25 6.13 -10.17
C TYR A 163 0.89 4.91 -9.32
N VAL A 164 -0.17 4.19 -9.68
CA VAL A 164 -0.62 3.01 -8.94
C VAL A 164 0.02 1.74 -9.52
N ASN A 165 0.34 0.79 -8.65
CA ASN A 165 0.83 -0.51 -9.10
C ASN A 165 -0.20 -1.17 -10.05
N ASN A 166 0.26 -1.67 -11.18
CA ASN A 166 -0.57 -2.32 -12.19
C ASN A 166 -1.31 -3.59 -11.70
N ASP A 167 -0.87 -4.15 -10.57
CA ASP A 167 -1.52 -5.29 -9.93
C ASP A 167 -2.71 -4.85 -9.03
N ALA A 168 -2.92 -3.55 -8.80
CA ALA A 168 -4.07 -3.04 -8.07
C ALA A 168 -5.36 -3.22 -8.88
N CYS A 169 -6.47 -3.47 -8.18
CA CYS A 169 -7.76 -3.59 -8.85
C CYS A 169 -8.22 -2.24 -9.46
N TYR A 170 -9.00 -2.32 -10.53
CA TYR A 170 -9.44 -1.14 -11.26
C TYR A 170 -10.17 -0.09 -10.40
N PRO A 171 -11.09 -0.46 -9.47
CA PRO A 171 -11.69 0.52 -8.56
C PRO A 171 -10.68 1.25 -7.66
N ALA A 172 -9.67 0.55 -7.16
CA ALA A 172 -8.61 1.16 -6.35
C ALA A 172 -7.78 2.14 -7.19
N LEU A 173 -7.40 1.73 -8.41
CA LEU A 173 -6.69 2.57 -9.36
C LEU A 173 -7.42 3.89 -9.64
N ILE A 174 -8.73 3.82 -9.85
CA ILE A 174 -9.57 5.01 -10.10
C ILE A 174 -9.66 5.88 -8.86
N SER A 175 -9.96 5.31 -7.70
CA SER A 175 -10.11 6.09 -6.46
C SER A 175 -8.83 6.80 -6.08
N ILE A 176 -7.68 6.14 -6.22
CA ILE A 176 -6.37 6.75 -5.99
C ILE A 176 -6.07 7.79 -7.06
N GLY A 177 -6.41 7.52 -8.32
CA GLY A 177 -6.25 8.46 -9.43
C GLY A 177 -7.05 9.76 -9.23
N GLN A 178 -8.27 9.69 -8.74
CA GLN A 178 -9.07 10.87 -8.39
C GLN A 178 -8.38 11.71 -7.30
N LEU A 179 -7.92 11.07 -6.23
CA LEU A 179 -7.22 11.75 -5.15
C LEU A 179 -5.93 12.41 -5.63
N LEU A 180 -5.13 11.70 -6.44
CA LEU A 180 -3.89 12.23 -7.01
C LEU A 180 -4.16 13.40 -7.95
N ASN A 181 -5.18 13.32 -8.82
CA ASN A 181 -5.56 14.44 -9.68
C ASN A 181 -5.93 15.68 -8.87
N ALA A 182 -6.69 15.50 -7.79
CA ALA A 182 -7.04 16.61 -6.91
C ALA A 182 -5.78 17.24 -6.29
N LEU A 183 -4.87 16.44 -5.75
CA LEU A 183 -3.63 16.93 -5.14
C LEU A 183 -2.70 17.61 -6.16
N LEU A 184 -2.60 17.08 -7.38
CA LEU A 184 -1.74 17.61 -8.44
C LEU A 184 -2.34 18.82 -9.17
N SER A 185 -3.63 19.10 -8.97
CA SER A 185 -4.34 20.22 -9.63
C SER A 185 -3.87 21.61 -9.20
N GLY A 186 -3.15 21.72 -8.08
CA GLY A 186 -2.79 23.00 -7.47
C GLY A 186 -3.96 23.75 -6.78
N LYS A 187 -5.18 23.16 -6.77
CA LYS A 187 -6.36 23.75 -6.14
C LYS A 187 -6.28 23.72 -4.61
N TYR A 188 -5.55 22.78 -4.04
CA TYR A 188 -5.51 22.50 -2.61
C TYR A 188 -4.14 22.81 -2.00
N ASP A 189 -4.14 23.39 -0.80
CA ASP A 189 -2.92 23.52 0.01
C ASP A 189 -2.56 22.14 0.58
N LEU A 190 -1.50 21.52 0.06
CA LEU A 190 -1.07 20.18 0.45
C LEU A 190 -0.70 20.07 1.94
N ASN A 191 -0.30 21.17 2.57
CA ASN A 191 0.01 21.20 4.00
C ASN A 191 -1.24 21.21 4.90
N ARG A 192 -2.41 21.52 4.31
CA ARG A 192 -3.72 21.57 4.99
C ARG A 192 -4.77 20.69 4.31
N THR A 193 -4.33 19.65 3.65
CA THR A 193 -5.21 18.69 2.97
C THR A 193 -5.06 17.32 3.62
N ALA A 194 -6.18 16.68 3.88
CA ALA A 194 -6.25 15.30 4.34
C ALA A 194 -7.04 14.46 3.33
N LEU A 195 -6.73 13.19 3.23
CA LEU A 195 -7.43 12.25 2.36
C LEU A 195 -8.31 11.33 3.21
N LEU A 196 -9.53 11.11 2.76
CA LEU A 196 -10.45 10.15 3.34
C LEU A 196 -10.72 9.04 2.32
N ILE A 197 -10.51 7.81 2.72
CA ILE A 197 -10.94 6.62 1.97
C ILE A 197 -11.63 5.67 2.92
N THR A 198 -12.70 5.04 2.46
CA THR A 198 -13.43 4.06 3.26
C THR A 198 -12.68 2.73 3.26
N GLN A 199 -12.60 2.11 4.41
CA GLN A 199 -12.09 0.75 4.57
C GLN A 199 -13.25 -0.17 4.94
N THR A 200 -13.47 -1.21 4.14
CA THR A 200 -14.38 -2.28 4.53
C THR A 200 -13.68 -3.14 5.57
N GLY A 201 -14.33 -3.29 6.73
CA GLY A 201 -13.90 -4.29 7.70
C GLY A 201 -14.08 -5.67 7.07
N GLY A 202 -12.98 -6.29 6.65
CA GLY A 202 -13.00 -7.70 6.34
C GLY A 202 -13.19 -8.45 7.66
N GLY A 203 -14.28 -9.18 7.79
CA GLY A 203 -14.54 -10.09 8.90
C GLY A 203 -13.60 -11.28 8.88
#